data_0d2cde5953c29630b9cdfbe192fff823
#
_entry.id   0d2cde5953c29630b9cdfbe192fff823
#
_cell.length_a   1.000
_cell.length_b   1.000
_cell.length_c   1.000
_cell.angle_alpha   90.00
_cell.angle_beta   90.00
_cell.angle_gamma   90.00
#
_symmetry.space_group_name_H-M   'P 1'
#
loop_
_entity.id
_entity.type
_entity.pdbx_description
1 polymer ?
#
loop_
_entity_poly.entity_id
_entity_poly.type
_entity_poly.pdbx_seq_one_letter_code
_entity_poly.pdbx_strand_id
1 'polypeptide(L)'
;MPSDTRLLFTDLETTGLDPAHDEIIEAAFLLTTTDLTVLAETEMLVRPSPAALHRLLADDQVTGMHTRSGLLRDLRAADRPVPAADTAHATSLRDAEQRVIDLLHAHSVRAGQLHIAGSGVAAFDKPFLARHMPRLHGLLHYAPIDVGVLRRTWSMWTGGDLVTVNQDKTHRAMDDVRCHLAEATAFRRLFTAAADSLPILH
;
A
#
# COMPACT_ATOMS: atom_id res chain seq x y z
N MET A 1 -11.91 -6.94 18.45
CA MET A 1 -10.60 -6.29 18.28
C MET A 1 -10.43 -5.25 19.38
N PRO A 2 -9.20 -5.04 19.92
CA PRO A 2 -8.97 -3.91 20.82
C PRO A 2 -9.37 -2.59 20.15
N SER A 3 -9.90 -1.64 20.93
CA SER A 3 -10.37 -0.33 20.45
C SER A 3 -9.29 0.48 19.71
N ASP A 4 -8.00 0.15 19.97
CA ASP A 4 -6.84 0.87 19.44
C ASP A 4 -6.24 0.23 18.20
N THR A 5 -6.86 -0.84 17.65
CA THR A 5 -6.41 -1.47 16.40
C THR A 5 -6.54 -0.49 15.23
N ARG A 6 -5.54 -0.44 14.37
CA ARG A 6 -5.49 0.41 13.16
C ARG A 6 -5.16 -0.43 11.94
N LEU A 7 -5.60 0.04 10.78
CA LEU A 7 -5.25 -0.53 9.49
C LEU A 7 -4.37 0.46 8.73
N LEU A 8 -3.29 -0.02 8.17
CA LEU A 8 -2.41 0.73 7.28
C LEU A 8 -2.58 0.19 5.87
N PHE A 9 -3.47 0.81 5.11
CA PHE A 9 -3.58 0.50 3.69
C PHE A 9 -2.29 0.92 3.02
N THR A 10 -1.70 -0.01 2.29
CA THR A 10 -0.36 0.13 1.70
C THR A 10 -0.40 -0.34 0.27
N ASP A 11 0.30 0.38 -0.59
CA ASP A 11 0.64 -0.04 -1.94
C ASP A 11 2.03 0.49 -2.28
N LEU A 12 2.84 -0.35 -2.91
CA LEU A 12 4.22 -0.05 -3.27
C LEU A 12 4.42 -0.26 -4.76
N GLU A 13 4.99 0.74 -5.43
CA GLU A 13 5.57 0.56 -6.75
C GLU A 13 7.08 0.31 -6.62
N THR A 14 7.59 -0.64 -7.39
CA THR A 14 8.95 -1.16 -7.23
C THR A 14 9.66 -1.30 -8.56
N THR A 15 10.98 -1.51 -8.53
CA THR A 15 11.79 -1.74 -9.74
C THR A 15 11.65 -3.15 -10.31
N GLY A 16 10.93 -4.03 -9.62
CA GLY A 16 10.68 -5.42 -9.99
C GLY A 16 9.98 -6.17 -8.87
N LEU A 17 9.95 -7.50 -8.91
CA LEU A 17 9.13 -8.32 -8.01
C LEU A 17 9.90 -8.96 -6.85
N ASP A 18 11.23 -8.90 -6.86
CA ASP A 18 12.07 -9.57 -5.85
C ASP A 18 12.62 -8.55 -4.83
N PRO A 19 12.13 -8.56 -3.58
CA PRO A 19 12.60 -7.63 -2.55
C PRO A 19 14.10 -7.78 -2.18
N ALA A 20 14.74 -8.88 -2.59
CA ALA A 20 16.18 -9.05 -2.38
C ALA A 20 17.03 -8.24 -3.38
N HIS A 21 16.50 -7.95 -4.55
CA HIS A 21 17.21 -7.32 -5.64
C HIS A 21 16.56 -6.01 -6.12
N ASP A 22 15.26 -5.84 -5.87
CA ASP A 22 14.48 -4.71 -6.33
C ASP A 22 14.20 -3.71 -5.21
N GLU A 23 13.93 -2.48 -5.58
CA GLU A 23 13.79 -1.35 -4.66
C GLU A 23 12.42 -0.69 -4.80
N ILE A 24 11.93 -0.10 -3.70
CA ILE A 24 10.71 0.71 -3.68
C ILE A 24 11.01 2.04 -4.40
N ILE A 25 10.11 2.45 -5.31
CA ILE A 25 10.22 3.71 -6.06
C ILE A 25 9.03 4.65 -5.84
N GLU A 26 7.89 4.13 -5.41
CA GLU A 26 6.77 4.90 -4.89
C GLU A 26 6.15 4.14 -3.74
N ALA A 27 5.70 4.84 -2.71
CA ALA A 27 5.02 4.23 -1.57
C ALA A 27 3.85 5.11 -1.13
N ALA A 28 2.70 4.49 -0.93
CA ALA A 28 1.52 5.13 -0.39
C ALA A 28 1.01 4.40 0.84
N PHE A 29 0.65 5.19 1.84
CA PHE A 29 0.13 4.70 3.11
C PHE A 29 -1.09 5.51 3.51
N LEU A 30 -2.16 4.83 3.89
CA LEU A 30 -3.40 5.43 4.37
C LEU A 30 -3.79 4.73 5.67
N LEU A 31 -3.74 5.48 6.77
CA LEU A 31 -4.07 5.01 8.10
C LEU A 31 -5.57 5.14 8.35
N THR A 32 -6.20 4.05 8.80
CA THR A 32 -7.62 4.05 9.18
C THR A 32 -7.84 3.42 10.55
N THR A 33 -9.01 3.70 11.11
CA THR A 33 -9.61 2.88 12.17
C THR A 33 -10.10 1.55 11.60
N THR A 34 -10.58 0.63 12.45
CA THR A 34 -11.18 -0.64 12.02
C THR A 34 -12.54 -0.49 11.33
N ASP A 35 -13.21 0.65 11.51
CA ASP A 35 -14.43 0.99 10.77
C ASP A 35 -14.16 1.74 9.45
N LEU A 36 -12.89 1.79 9.04
CA LEU A 36 -12.39 2.36 7.79
C LEU A 36 -12.49 3.90 7.71
N THR A 37 -12.62 4.58 8.86
CA THR A 37 -12.48 6.03 8.93
C THR A 37 -11.02 6.42 8.69
N VAL A 38 -10.76 7.24 7.68
CA VAL A 38 -9.41 7.74 7.36
C VAL A 38 -8.93 8.68 8.44
N LEU A 39 -7.74 8.44 8.97
CA LEU A 39 -7.08 9.25 9.99
C LEU A 39 -5.95 10.10 9.39
N ALA A 40 -5.17 9.54 8.48
CA ALA A 40 -4.07 10.21 7.81
C ALA A 40 -3.69 9.48 6.52
N GLU A 41 -3.04 10.19 5.61
CA GLU A 41 -2.45 9.60 4.40
C GLU A 41 -1.08 10.24 4.11
N THR A 42 -0.22 9.49 3.45
CA THR A 42 1.05 9.99 2.93
C THR A 42 1.45 9.19 1.70
N GLU A 43 2.00 9.91 0.74
CA GLU A 43 2.53 9.35 -0.51
C GLU A 43 3.90 9.95 -0.77
N MET A 44 4.81 9.18 -1.33
CA MET A 44 6.14 9.66 -1.64
C MET A 44 6.79 8.88 -2.77
N LEU A 45 7.52 9.61 -3.61
CA LEU A 45 8.49 9.03 -4.52
C LEU A 45 9.76 8.70 -3.73
N VAL A 46 10.31 7.51 -3.96
CA VAL A 46 11.56 7.05 -3.34
C VAL A 46 12.63 6.95 -4.42
N ARG A 47 13.79 7.52 -4.14
CA ARG A 47 14.90 7.51 -5.10
C ARG A 47 15.55 6.13 -5.15
N PRO A 48 15.50 5.43 -6.30
CA PRO A 48 16.17 4.16 -6.46
C PRO A 48 17.69 4.35 -6.57
N SER A 49 18.44 3.29 -6.26
CA SER A 49 19.85 3.24 -6.59
C SER A 49 20.06 3.19 -8.11
N PRO A 50 21.23 3.63 -8.63
CA PRO A 50 21.53 3.51 -10.05
C PRO A 50 21.46 2.07 -10.58
N ALA A 51 21.81 1.09 -9.75
CA ALA A 51 21.73 -0.33 -10.11
C ALA A 51 20.28 -0.81 -10.23
N ALA A 52 19.41 -0.41 -9.31
CA ALA A 52 17.98 -0.74 -9.36
C ALA A 52 17.29 -0.06 -10.56
N LEU A 53 17.60 1.21 -10.82
CA LEU A 53 17.09 1.92 -11.99
C LEU A 53 17.53 1.26 -13.30
N HIS A 54 18.79 0.80 -13.38
CA HIS A 54 19.28 0.08 -14.55
C HIS A 54 18.51 -1.24 -14.77
N ARG A 55 18.25 -2.01 -13.71
CA ARG A 55 17.43 -3.25 -13.79
C ARG A 55 16.00 -2.96 -14.25
N LEU A 56 15.37 -1.95 -13.66
CA LEU A 56 14.01 -1.52 -14.05
C LEU A 56 13.97 -1.21 -15.56
N LEU A 57 14.92 -0.43 -16.06
CA LEU A 57 14.97 -0.03 -17.48
C LEU A 57 15.32 -1.18 -18.43
N ALA A 58 15.90 -2.27 -17.92
CA ALA A 58 16.19 -3.48 -18.69
C ALA A 58 15.00 -4.46 -18.75
N ASP A 59 13.96 -4.26 -17.94
CA ASP A 59 12.71 -5.03 -17.98
C ASP A 59 11.62 -4.25 -18.73
N ASP A 60 11.31 -4.70 -19.94
CA ASP A 60 10.34 -4.04 -20.82
C ASP A 60 8.93 -4.00 -20.22
N GLN A 61 8.54 -5.01 -19.43
CA GLN A 61 7.22 -5.08 -18.81
C GLN A 61 7.09 -4.04 -17.70
N VAL A 62 8.05 -4.00 -16.78
CA VAL A 62 8.08 -3.04 -15.65
C VAL A 62 8.26 -1.62 -16.17
N THR A 63 9.20 -1.40 -17.11
CA THR A 63 9.40 -0.10 -17.77
C THR A 63 8.12 0.37 -18.48
N GLY A 64 7.46 -0.52 -19.22
CA GLY A 64 6.22 -0.20 -19.93
C GLY A 64 5.09 0.18 -18.98
N MET A 65 4.94 -0.53 -17.85
CA MET A 65 3.95 -0.23 -16.82
C MET A 65 4.19 1.15 -16.20
N HIS A 66 5.40 1.42 -15.70
CA HIS A 66 5.74 2.70 -15.06
C HIS A 66 5.82 3.88 -16.04
N THR A 67 6.01 3.62 -17.34
CA THR A 67 5.90 4.65 -18.38
C THR A 67 4.43 5.05 -18.59
N ARG A 68 3.53 4.08 -18.68
CA ARG A 68 2.09 4.32 -18.84
C ARG A 68 1.47 5.04 -17.65
N SER A 69 1.86 4.68 -16.42
CA SER A 69 1.41 5.35 -15.20
C SER A 69 2.00 6.76 -15.00
N GLY A 70 3.02 7.12 -15.78
CA GLY A 70 3.73 8.38 -15.63
C GLY A 70 4.77 8.38 -14.51
N LEU A 71 4.91 7.30 -13.73
CA LEU A 71 5.82 7.21 -12.59
C LEU A 71 7.28 7.45 -12.99
N LEU A 72 7.74 6.87 -14.10
CA LEU A 72 9.11 7.13 -14.60
C LEU A 72 9.37 8.58 -14.97
N ARG A 73 8.37 9.29 -15.50
CA ARG A 73 8.48 10.73 -15.76
C ARG A 73 8.65 11.50 -14.47
N ASP A 74 7.84 11.17 -13.46
CA ASP A 74 7.83 11.85 -12.17
C ASP A 74 9.13 11.59 -11.39
N LEU A 75 9.65 10.36 -11.39
CA LEU A 75 10.96 10.03 -10.82
C LEU A 75 12.09 10.83 -11.47
N ARG A 76 12.11 10.94 -12.80
CA ARG A 76 13.11 11.75 -13.53
C ARG A 76 13.00 13.24 -13.23
N ALA A 77 11.77 13.74 -13.07
CA ALA A 77 11.54 15.13 -12.68
C ALA A 77 12.01 15.41 -11.26
N ALA A 78 11.75 14.49 -10.33
CA ALA A 78 12.13 14.58 -8.93
C ALA A 78 13.62 14.43 -8.66
N ASP A 79 14.40 13.92 -9.61
CA ASP A 79 15.86 13.79 -9.50
C ASP A 79 16.64 15.08 -9.92
N ARG A 80 15.93 16.11 -10.36
CA ARG A 80 16.55 17.40 -10.71
C ARG A 80 16.87 18.20 -9.44
N PRO A 81 18.03 18.92 -9.40
CA PRO A 81 18.31 19.85 -8.32
C PRO A 81 17.32 21.01 -8.36
N VAL A 82 16.47 21.12 -7.35
CA VAL A 82 15.44 22.17 -7.22
C VAL A 82 15.58 22.85 -5.85
N PRO A 83 15.20 24.15 -5.70
CA PRO A 83 15.26 24.84 -4.41
C PRO A 83 14.44 24.12 -3.33
N ALA A 84 14.91 24.17 -2.07
CA ALA A 84 14.44 23.42 -0.90
C ALA A 84 12.95 23.59 -0.49
N ALA A 85 12.16 24.32 -1.27
CA ALA A 85 10.74 24.60 -0.99
C ALA A 85 9.76 23.70 -1.79
N ASP A 86 10.24 22.84 -2.70
CA ASP A 86 9.36 22.04 -3.54
C ASP A 86 9.17 20.63 -2.95
N THR A 87 7.94 20.24 -2.67
CA THR A 87 7.56 18.93 -2.09
C THR A 87 7.59 17.78 -3.09
N ALA A 88 7.89 18.06 -4.36
CA ALA A 88 7.90 17.09 -5.46
C ALA A 88 9.21 16.28 -5.60
N HIS A 89 10.06 16.25 -4.55
CA HIS A 89 11.34 15.53 -4.60
C HIS A 89 11.20 14.07 -4.22
N ALA A 90 11.91 13.20 -4.95
CA ALA A 90 12.13 11.83 -4.49
C ALA A 90 12.96 11.84 -3.20
N THR A 91 12.41 11.22 -2.17
CA THR A 91 13.05 11.13 -0.86
C THR A 91 13.98 9.92 -0.78
N SER A 92 14.87 9.88 0.21
CA SER A 92 15.60 8.64 0.50
C SER A 92 14.65 7.61 1.12
N LEU A 93 14.95 6.32 0.94
CA LEU A 93 14.18 5.24 1.56
C LEU A 93 14.09 5.38 3.08
N ARG A 94 15.19 5.82 3.71
CA ARG A 94 15.26 6.07 5.15
C ARG A 94 14.31 7.19 5.59
N ASP A 95 14.27 8.29 4.83
CA ASP A 95 13.41 9.43 5.16
C ASP A 95 11.94 9.10 4.87
N ALA A 96 11.70 8.27 3.83
CA ALA A 96 10.37 7.72 3.56
C ALA A 96 9.86 6.89 4.73
N GLU A 97 10.66 5.94 5.23
CA GLU A 97 10.32 5.15 6.41
C GLU A 97 10.10 6.02 7.65
N GLN A 98 10.96 7.01 7.89
CA GLN A 98 10.82 7.92 9.03
C GLN A 98 9.52 8.71 8.96
N ARG A 99 9.16 9.23 7.78
CA ARG A 99 7.90 9.97 7.58
C ARG A 99 6.66 9.16 7.95
N VAL A 100 6.62 7.88 7.57
CA VAL A 100 5.51 6.99 7.94
C VAL A 100 5.49 6.72 9.45
N ILE A 101 6.66 6.48 10.06
CA ILE A 101 6.76 6.28 11.51
C ILE A 101 6.29 7.51 12.27
N ASP A 102 6.67 8.71 11.84
CA ASP A 102 6.24 9.97 12.47
C ASP A 102 4.71 10.16 12.36
N LEU A 103 4.13 9.83 11.20
CA LEU A 103 2.68 9.80 11.01
C LEU A 103 2.00 8.83 11.99
N LEU A 104 2.51 7.61 12.14
CA LEU A 104 1.97 6.61 13.06
C LEU A 104 2.08 7.08 14.53
N HIS A 105 3.20 7.69 14.92
CA HIS A 105 3.40 8.25 16.26
C HIS A 105 2.43 9.40 16.55
N ALA A 106 2.19 10.29 15.58
CA ALA A 106 1.23 11.38 15.72
C ALA A 106 -0.20 10.87 15.99
N HIS A 107 -0.52 9.65 15.55
CA HIS A 107 -1.80 8.98 15.78
C HIS A 107 -1.76 7.94 16.91
N SER A 108 -0.71 7.97 17.76
CA SER A 108 -0.55 7.08 18.92
C SER A 108 -0.62 5.59 18.60
N VAL A 109 -0.21 5.19 17.40
CA VAL A 109 -0.20 3.79 16.98
C VAL A 109 0.91 3.04 17.71
N ARG A 110 0.57 1.86 18.26
CA ARG A 110 1.50 1.00 18.98
C ARG A 110 1.86 -0.24 18.18
N ALA A 111 3.06 -0.77 18.44
CA ALA A 111 3.50 -2.03 17.84
C ALA A 111 2.50 -3.17 18.10
N GLY A 112 2.23 -3.98 17.08
CA GLY A 112 1.31 -5.11 17.15
C GLY A 112 -0.19 -4.76 17.06
N GLN A 113 -0.55 -3.46 17.06
CA GLN A 113 -1.91 -2.99 16.86
C GLN A 113 -2.18 -2.49 15.43
N LEU A 114 -1.16 -2.49 14.58
CA LEU A 114 -1.21 -2.00 13.21
C LEU A 114 -1.22 -3.18 12.24
N HIS A 115 -2.34 -3.39 11.57
CA HIS A 115 -2.42 -4.38 10.51
C HIS A 115 -2.15 -3.72 9.16
N ILE A 116 -1.22 -4.27 8.37
CA ILE A 116 -1.11 -3.91 6.96
C ILE A 116 -2.38 -4.35 6.23
N ALA A 117 -2.92 -3.48 5.38
CA ALA A 117 -4.13 -3.72 4.61
C ALA A 117 -3.93 -3.35 3.14
N GLY A 118 -4.65 -4.00 2.23
CA GLY A 118 -4.57 -3.75 0.79
C GLY A 118 -4.82 -5.03 -0.02
N SER A 119 -4.49 -5.02 -1.30
CA SER A 119 -4.66 -6.18 -2.17
C SER A 119 -3.31 -6.82 -2.52
N GLY A 120 -3.10 -8.07 -2.11
CA GLY A 120 -1.83 -8.76 -2.33
C GLY A 120 -0.73 -8.41 -1.32
N VAL A 121 -1.04 -7.61 -0.33
CA VAL A 121 -0.07 -7.05 0.64
C VAL A 121 0.71 -8.11 1.42
N ALA A 122 0.13 -9.28 1.63
CA ALA A 122 0.81 -10.38 2.31
C ALA A 122 1.97 -10.95 1.50
N ALA A 123 1.79 -11.04 0.19
CA ALA A 123 2.72 -11.69 -0.72
C ALA A 123 3.73 -10.70 -1.34
N PHE A 124 3.38 -9.42 -1.44
CA PHE A 124 4.19 -8.44 -2.14
C PHE A 124 4.68 -7.31 -1.20
N ASP A 125 3.81 -6.44 -0.74
CA ASP A 125 4.21 -5.24 0.00
C ASP A 125 4.92 -5.57 1.32
N LYS A 126 4.39 -6.52 2.09
CA LYS A 126 4.95 -6.88 3.40
C LYS A 126 6.39 -7.41 3.31
N PRO A 127 6.78 -8.29 2.36
CA PRO A 127 8.17 -8.65 2.10
C PRO A 127 9.08 -7.47 1.73
N PHE A 128 8.61 -6.54 0.89
CA PHE A 128 9.34 -5.33 0.58
C PHE A 128 9.54 -4.44 1.80
N LEU A 129 8.50 -4.24 2.62
CA LEU A 129 8.63 -3.50 3.88
C LEU A 129 9.61 -4.19 4.85
N ALA A 130 9.57 -5.51 4.96
CA ALA A 130 10.50 -6.24 5.82
C ALA A 130 11.96 -6.02 5.41
N ARG A 131 12.22 -5.94 4.13
CA ARG A 131 13.56 -5.75 3.58
C ARG A 131 14.03 -4.31 3.62
N HIS A 132 13.15 -3.37 3.24
CA HIS A 132 13.52 -2.00 2.92
C HIS A 132 13.09 -0.98 3.98
N MET A 133 12.04 -1.29 4.76
CA MET A 133 11.52 -0.46 5.86
C MET A 133 11.36 -1.28 7.15
N PRO A 134 12.45 -1.85 7.71
CA PRO A 134 12.38 -2.83 8.81
C PRO A 134 11.81 -2.25 10.11
N ARG A 135 11.96 -0.96 10.35
CA ARG A 135 11.40 -0.29 11.53
C ARG A 135 9.87 -0.18 11.42
N LEU A 136 9.35 0.20 10.25
CA LEU A 136 7.93 0.19 9.96
C LEU A 136 7.38 -1.23 10.03
N HIS A 137 8.06 -2.20 9.38
CA HIS A 137 7.66 -3.61 9.42
C HIS A 137 7.58 -4.15 10.86
N GLY A 138 8.49 -3.74 11.74
CA GLY A 138 8.50 -4.13 13.16
C GLY A 138 7.31 -3.61 13.98
N LEU A 139 6.57 -2.62 13.49
CA LEU A 139 5.33 -2.13 14.11
C LEU A 139 4.11 -2.94 13.69
N LEU A 140 4.18 -3.66 12.56
CA LEU A 140 3.05 -4.37 11.98
C LEU A 140 2.68 -5.61 12.79
N HIS A 141 1.40 -5.85 12.92
CA HIS A 141 0.88 -7.15 13.34
C HIS A 141 1.21 -8.23 12.30
N TYR A 142 1.41 -9.48 12.74
CA TYR A 142 1.78 -10.57 11.84
C TYR A 142 0.72 -10.88 10.77
N ALA A 143 -0.58 -10.74 11.11
CA ALA A 143 -1.70 -11.04 10.22
C ALA A 143 -2.11 -9.82 9.40
N PRO A 144 -2.02 -9.86 8.07
CA PRO A 144 -2.50 -8.81 7.18
C PRO A 144 -4.02 -8.85 7.01
N ILE A 145 -4.59 -7.75 6.53
CA ILE A 145 -5.96 -7.67 6.03
C ILE A 145 -5.91 -7.54 4.50
N ASP A 146 -5.98 -8.68 3.81
CA ASP A 146 -5.82 -8.72 2.34
C ASP A 146 -7.19 -8.72 1.65
N VAL A 147 -7.59 -7.55 1.12
CA VAL A 147 -8.86 -7.38 0.40
C VAL A 147 -8.87 -8.12 -0.94
N GLY A 148 -7.71 -8.35 -1.55
CA GLY A 148 -7.58 -9.15 -2.75
C GLY A 148 -7.94 -10.62 -2.52
N VAL A 149 -7.68 -11.15 -1.31
CA VAL A 149 -8.14 -12.49 -0.90
C VAL A 149 -9.67 -12.50 -0.83
N LEU A 150 -10.27 -11.51 -0.17
CA LEU A 150 -11.74 -11.40 -0.05
C LEU A 150 -12.40 -11.32 -1.42
N ARG A 151 -11.86 -10.48 -2.32
CA ARG A 151 -12.36 -10.34 -3.70
C ARG A 151 -12.32 -11.67 -4.46
N ARG A 152 -11.18 -12.35 -4.48
CA ARG A 152 -11.03 -13.63 -5.16
C ARG A 152 -11.95 -14.71 -4.59
N THR A 153 -12.07 -14.77 -3.26
CA THR A 153 -12.96 -15.72 -2.58
C THR A 153 -14.42 -15.45 -2.93
N TRP A 154 -14.84 -14.19 -2.91
CA TRP A 154 -16.20 -13.79 -3.31
C TRP A 154 -16.49 -14.21 -4.76
N SER A 155 -15.63 -13.81 -5.70
CA SER A 155 -15.82 -14.14 -7.13
C SER A 155 -15.87 -15.65 -7.36
N MET A 156 -15.00 -16.42 -6.69
CA MET A 156 -14.94 -17.89 -6.78
C MET A 156 -16.24 -18.56 -6.29
N TRP A 157 -16.84 -18.05 -5.24
CA TRP A 157 -18.02 -18.68 -4.60
C TRP A 157 -19.35 -18.21 -5.18
N THR A 158 -19.42 -16.98 -5.69
CA THR A 158 -20.68 -16.39 -6.20
C THR A 158 -20.74 -16.31 -7.72
N GLY A 159 -19.61 -16.47 -8.42
CA GLY A 159 -19.52 -16.33 -9.87
C GLY A 159 -19.58 -14.90 -10.38
N GLY A 160 -19.48 -13.88 -9.49
CA GLY A 160 -19.54 -12.47 -9.84
C GLY A 160 -18.64 -11.61 -8.96
N ASP A 161 -18.52 -10.35 -9.31
CA ASP A 161 -17.73 -9.38 -8.55
C ASP A 161 -18.64 -8.55 -7.62
N LEU A 162 -18.23 -8.40 -6.36
CA LEU A 162 -18.92 -7.53 -5.40
C LEU A 162 -18.74 -6.05 -5.73
N VAL A 163 -17.55 -5.72 -6.23
CA VAL A 163 -17.17 -4.36 -6.63
C VAL A 163 -16.64 -4.46 -8.05
N THR A 164 -17.15 -3.64 -8.94
CA THR A 164 -16.52 -3.46 -10.25
C THR A 164 -15.19 -2.73 -9.99
N VAL A 165 -14.12 -3.50 -9.89
CA VAL A 165 -12.77 -2.91 -9.83
C VAL A 165 -12.56 -2.20 -11.16
N ASN A 166 -12.25 -0.91 -11.09
CA ASN A 166 -11.87 -0.18 -12.28
C ASN A 166 -10.69 -0.93 -12.91
N GLN A 167 -10.89 -1.53 -14.09
CA GLN A 167 -9.87 -2.35 -14.75
C GLN A 167 -8.68 -1.50 -15.22
N ASP A 168 -8.85 -0.17 -15.26
CA ASP A 168 -7.80 0.78 -15.54
C ASP A 168 -7.04 1.11 -14.24
N LYS A 169 -6.29 0.13 -13.71
CA LYS A 169 -5.32 0.40 -12.64
C LYS A 169 -4.34 1.44 -13.16
N THR A 170 -4.22 2.54 -12.41
CA THR A 170 -3.31 3.62 -12.76
C THR A 170 -1.86 3.23 -12.52
N HIS A 171 -1.61 2.18 -11.71
CA HIS A 171 -0.28 1.83 -11.20
C HIS A 171 0.40 3.06 -10.61
N ARG A 172 -0.36 3.77 -9.77
CA ARG A 172 0.10 4.82 -8.86
C ARG A 172 -0.33 4.40 -7.46
N ALA A 173 0.62 4.38 -6.55
CA ALA A 173 0.44 3.77 -5.25
C ALA A 173 -0.75 4.34 -4.46
N MET A 174 -0.97 5.66 -4.45
CA MET A 174 -2.10 6.25 -3.71
C MET A 174 -3.45 5.96 -4.35
N ASP A 175 -3.54 5.92 -5.68
CA ASP A 175 -4.79 5.59 -6.37
C ASP A 175 -5.17 4.12 -6.06
N ASP A 176 -4.19 3.22 -6.09
CA ASP A 176 -4.41 1.80 -5.78
C ASP A 176 -4.80 1.61 -4.29
N VAL A 177 -4.16 2.33 -3.34
CA VAL A 177 -4.58 2.36 -1.93
C VAL A 177 -6.05 2.80 -1.76
N ARG A 178 -6.48 3.84 -2.46
CA ARG A 178 -7.87 4.32 -2.41
C ARG A 178 -8.86 3.32 -3.00
N CYS A 179 -8.47 2.61 -4.06
CA CYS A 179 -9.26 1.51 -4.61
C CYS A 179 -9.39 0.36 -3.59
N HIS A 180 -8.30 -0.02 -2.93
CA HIS A 180 -8.30 -1.07 -1.89
C HIS A 180 -9.19 -0.69 -0.70
N LEU A 181 -9.19 0.58 -0.27
CA LEU A 181 -10.07 1.09 0.78
C LEU A 181 -11.55 1.02 0.35
N ALA A 182 -11.86 1.37 -0.89
CA ALA A 182 -13.23 1.27 -1.42
C ALA A 182 -13.71 -0.18 -1.46
N GLU A 183 -12.87 -1.12 -1.89
CA GLU A 183 -13.16 -2.56 -1.84
C GLU A 183 -13.40 -3.04 -0.40
N ALA A 184 -12.52 -2.69 0.53
CA ALA A 184 -12.67 -3.03 1.94
C ALA A 184 -13.98 -2.50 2.51
N THR A 185 -14.39 -1.28 2.11
CA THR A 185 -15.64 -0.66 2.52
C THR A 185 -16.85 -1.46 2.02
N ALA A 186 -16.82 -1.95 0.79
CA ALA A 186 -17.89 -2.79 0.26
C ALA A 186 -17.99 -4.14 0.99
N PHE A 187 -16.85 -4.81 1.23
CA PHE A 187 -16.84 -6.05 2.01
C PHE A 187 -17.29 -5.84 3.45
N ARG A 188 -16.88 -4.75 4.09
CA ARG A 188 -17.34 -4.41 5.45
C ARG A 188 -18.85 -4.28 5.49
N ARG A 189 -19.47 -3.57 4.55
CA ARG A 189 -20.93 -3.44 4.46
C ARG A 189 -21.61 -4.80 4.32
N LEU A 190 -21.07 -5.65 3.44
CA LEU A 190 -21.59 -7.01 3.26
C LEU A 190 -21.51 -7.82 4.55
N PHE A 191 -20.37 -7.85 5.21
CA PHE A 191 -20.17 -8.62 6.44
C PHE A 191 -21.02 -8.10 7.59
N THR A 192 -21.21 -6.79 7.72
CA THR A 192 -22.07 -6.20 8.73
C THR A 192 -23.53 -6.61 8.49
N ALA A 193 -24.03 -6.48 7.27
CA ALA A 193 -25.39 -6.88 6.91
C ALA A 193 -25.62 -8.39 7.11
N ALA A 194 -24.65 -9.22 6.77
CA ALA A 194 -24.72 -10.67 7.01
C ALA A 194 -24.73 -10.99 8.51
N ALA A 195 -23.88 -10.33 9.30
CA ALA A 195 -23.85 -10.54 10.76
C ALA A 195 -25.18 -10.17 11.44
N ASP A 196 -25.84 -9.11 10.99
CA ASP A 196 -27.16 -8.70 11.51
C ASP A 196 -28.29 -9.70 11.15
N SER A 197 -28.09 -10.49 10.08
CA SER A 197 -29.08 -11.45 9.58
C SER A 197 -28.85 -12.89 10.08
N LEU A 198 -27.68 -13.20 10.59
CA LEU A 198 -27.36 -14.56 11.07
C LEU A 198 -27.76 -14.74 12.55
N PRO A 199 -28.33 -15.91 12.94
CA PRO A 199 -28.52 -16.22 14.35
C PRO A 199 -27.14 -16.32 15.01
N ILE A 200 -27.01 -15.75 16.22
CA ILE A 200 -25.78 -15.86 17.01
C ILE A 200 -25.53 -17.34 17.29
N LEU A 201 -24.54 -17.91 16.67
CA LEU A 201 -24.03 -19.24 17.00
C LEU A 201 -23.24 -19.11 18.31
N HIS A 202 -23.82 -19.56 19.42
CA HIS A 202 -23.17 -19.64 20.74
C HIS A 202 -22.40 -20.94 20.87
#